data_e10cf230c91849c7b7b79694fb998245
#
_entry.id   e10cf230c91849c7b7b79694fb998245
#
_cell.length_a   1.000
_cell.length_b   1.000
_cell.length_c   1.000
_cell.angle_alpha   90.00
_cell.angle_beta   90.00
_cell.angle_gamma   90.00
#
_symmetry.space_group_name_H-M   'P 1'
#
loop_
_entity.id
_entity.type
_entity.pdbx_description
1 polymer ?
#
loop_
_entity_poly.entity_id
_entity_poly.type
_entity_poly.pdbx_seq_one_letter_code
_entity_poly.pdbx_strand_id
1 'polypeptide(L)'
;LQMAGFVVREASRITSNFTATDSLGDYLAKAGVVGLAGIDTRALVRRLRIRGAMTGVLSSEVLDADSLVKMAREAPPLVGRDLVGEVMPEHASHWTEALDAWATPTQQPTEGGIFPAVPGSLARRKVVALDYGMKWN
;
A
#
# COMPACT_ATOMS: atom_id res chain seq x y z
N LEU A 1 -3.10 -2.33 -6.39
CA LEU A 1 -1.75 -2.18 -5.86
C LEU A 1 -0.95 -1.22 -6.73
N GLN A 2 -0.25 -0.27 -6.10
CA GLN A 2 0.56 0.74 -6.81
C GLN A 2 2.06 0.39 -6.83
N MET A 3 2.44 -0.74 -6.22
CA MET A 3 3.83 -1.17 -6.17
C MET A 3 4.20 -2.03 -7.40
N ALA A 4 5.40 -1.83 -7.93
CA ALA A 4 5.94 -2.62 -9.02
C ALA A 4 6.53 -3.98 -8.57
N GLY A 5 6.85 -4.12 -7.28
CA GLY A 5 7.38 -5.35 -6.72
C GLY A 5 7.34 -5.36 -5.19
N PHE A 6 7.41 -6.53 -4.59
CA PHE A 6 7.33 -6.71 -3.15
C PHE A 6 8.50 -7.57 -2.64
N VAL A 7 9.25 -7.03 -1.68
CA VAL A 7 10.47 -7.67 -1.18
C VAL A 7 10.38 -7.91 0.31
N VAL A 8 10.58 -9.17 0.73
CA VAL A 8 10.54 -9.57 2.13
C VAL A 8 11.73 -10.44 2.51
N ARG A 9 12.09 -10.44 3.77
CA ARG A 9 13.07 -11.40 4.30
C ARG A 9 12.48 -12.80 4.34
N GLU A 10 11.24 -12.92 4.83
CA GLU A 10 10.52 -14.18 4.93
C GLU A 10 9.03 -13.92 4.66
N ALA A 11 8.44 -14.76 3.83
CA ALA A 11 7.00 -14.73 3.58
C ALA A 11 6.27 -15.54 4.66
N SER A 12 5.26 -14.94 5.29
CA SER A 12 4.41 -15.67 6.24
C SER A 12 3.65 -16.77 5.50
N ARG A 13 3.66 -17.98 6.07
CA ARG A 13 2.89 -19.13 5.55
C ARG A 13 1.45 -19.11 6.01
N ILE A 14 1.14 -18.32 7.01
CA ILE A 14 -0.16 -18.26 7.67
C ILE A 14 -0.72 -16.85 7.56
N THR A 15 -1.92 -16.74 7.03
CA THR A 15 -2.72 -15.52 7.10
C THR A 15 -3.36 -15.44 8.49
N SER A 16 -2.90 -14.52 9.33
CA SER A 16 -3.33 -14.40 10.72
C SER A 16 -4.40 -13.33 10.95
N ASN A 17 -4.78 -12.59 9.93
CA ASN A 17 -5.84 -11.60 10.02
C ASN A 17 -7.20 -12.26 9.74
N PHE A 18 -8.18 -12.09 10.66
CA PHE A 18 -9.53 -12.65 10.51
C PHE A 18 -10.32 -12.11 9.33
N THR A 19 -9.93 -10.96 8.78
CA THR A 19 -10.52 -10.37 7.55
C THR A 19 -9.80 -10.80 6.28
N ALA A 20 -8.71 -11.58 6.38
CA ALA A 20 -7.95 -11.99 5.21
C ALA A 20 -8.75 -12.99 4.35
N THR A 21 -8.83 -12.72 3.06
CA THR A 21 -9.48 -13.57 2.07
C THR A 21 -8.50 -14.43 1.28
N ASP A 22 -7.24 -14.00 1.23
CA ASP A 22 -6.19 -14.64 0.43
C ASP A 22 -4.85 -14.69 1.19
N SER A 23 -3.95 -15.55 0.74
CA SER A 23 -2.55 -15.48 1.13
C SER A 23 -1.88 -14.25 0.46
N LEU A 24 -0.77 -13.76 1.05
CA LEU A 24 0.00 -12.67 0.43
C LEU A 24 0.49 -13.05 -0.97
N GLY A 25 0.92 -14.31 -1.16
CA GLY A 25 1.38 -14.80 -2.46
C GLY A 25 0.29 -14.75 -3.51
N ASP A 26 -0.91 -15.26 -3.18
CA ASP A 26 -2.05 -15.25 -4.10
C ASP A 26 -2.50 -13.82 -4.43
N TYR A 27 -2.48 -12.95 -3.43
CA TYR A 27 -2.85 -11.54 -3.61
C TYR A 27 -1.89 -10.81 -4.55
N LEU A 28 -0.58 -11.02 -4.40
CA LEU A 28 0.44 -10.45 -5.31
C LEU A 28 0.34 -11.04 -6.70
N ALA A 29 0.12 -12.36 -6.81
CA ALA A 29 -0.03 -13.04 -8.10
C ALA A 29 -1.26 -12.54 -8.88
N LYS A 30 -2.41 -12.39 -8.21
CA LYS A 30 -3.62 -11.81 -8.82
C LYS A 30 -3.41 -10.37 -9.31
N ALA A 31 -2.55 -9.62 -8.63
CA ALA A 31 -2.22 -8.25 -9.00
C ALA A 31 -1.07 -8.14 -10.02
N GLY A 32 -0.48 -9.25 -10.47
CA GLY A 32 0.67 -9.26 -11.38
C GLY A 32 1.95 -8.65 -10.77
N VAL A 33 2.08 -8.65 -9.43
CA VAL A 33 3.21 -8.07 -8.72
C VAL A 33 4.23 -9.15 -8.37
N VAL A 34 5.47 -8.96 -8.80
CA VAL A 34 6.58 -9.89 -8.48
C VAL A 34 6.96 -9.77 -7.02
N GLY A 35 6.94 -10.91 -6.29
CA GLY A 35 7.41 -11.04 -4.92
C GLY A 35 8.79 -11.68 -4.83
N LEU A 36 9.68 -11.14 -4.00
CA LEU A 36 10.99 -11.72 -3.71
C LEU A 36 11.17 -11.91 -2.21
N ALA A 37 11.44 -13.15 -1.80
CA ALA A 37 11.71 -13.51 -0.42
C ALA A 37 13.15 -14.01 -0.24
N GLY A 38 13.64 -14.03 1.00
CA GLY A 38 14.95 -14.61 1.34
C GLY A 38 16.13 -13.64 1.24
N ILE A 39 15.90 -12.33 1.11
CA ILE A 39 16.99 -11.35 1.07
C ILE A 39 17.12 -10.55 2.38
N ASP A 40 18.32 -10.03 2.62
CA ASP A 40 18.57 -9.11 3.74
C ASP A 40 17.96 -7.73 3.48
N THR A 41 16.68 -7.60 3.83
CA THR A 41 15.95 -6.33 3.70
C THR A 41 16.53 -5.22 4.56
N ARG A 42 17.20 -5.54 5.68
CA ARG A 42 17.85 -4.55 6.52
C ARG A 42 19.06 -3.93 5.80
N ALA A 43 19.89 -4.75 5.18
CA ALA A 43 21.02 -4.27 4.37
C ALA A 43 20.53 -3.41 3.19
N LEU A 44 19.46 -3.82 2.51
CA LEU A 44 18.82 -3.06 1.45
C LEU A 44 18.36 -1.68 1.94
N VAL A 45 17.62 -1.62 3.05
CA VAL A 45 17.12 -0.36 3.62
C VAL A 45 18.27 0.54 4.06
N ARG A 46 19.33 -0.01 4.68
CA ARG A 46 20.53 0.79 5.02
C ARG A 46 21.18 1.41 3.79
N ARG A 47 21.25 0.67 2.69
CA ARG A 47 21.81 1.17 1.44
C ARG A 47 20.97 2.32 0.86
N LEU A 48 19.65 2.17 0.85
CA LEU A 48 18.72 3.21 0.41
C LEU A 48 18.82 4.47 1.30
N ARG A 49 18.97 4.32 2.60
CA ARG A 49 19.16 5.47 3.52
C ARG A 49 20.44 6.26 3.25
N ILE A 50 21.52 5.57 2.87
CA ILE A 50 22.81 6.23 2.62
C ILE A 50 22.87 6.84 1.24
N ARG A 51 22.33 6.17 0.22
CA ARG A 51 22.45 6.58 -1.17
C ARG A 51 21.23 7.32 -1.74
N GLY A 52 20.11 7.32 -1.01
CA GLY A 52 18.84 7.84 -1.47
C GLY A 52 18.06 6.83 -2.32
N ALA A 53 17.05 7.31 -3.02
CA ALA A 53 16.23 6.48 -3.92
C ALA A 53 17.09 5.89 -5.04
N MET A 54 16.87 4.62 -5.32
CA MET A 54 17.61 3.88 -6.35
C MET A 54 16.63 3.14 -7.25
N THR A 55 16.91 3.10 -8.54
CA THR A 55 16.19 2.24 -9.47
C THR A 55 16.61 0.77 -9.26
N GLY A 56 15.65 -0.13 -9.32
CA GLY A 56 15.85 -1.57 -9.21
C GLY A 56 14.94 -2.33 -10.17
N VAL A 57 15.30 -3.57 -10.46
CA VAL A 57 14.50 -4.49 -11.27
C VAL A 57 14.27 -5.76 -10.49
N LEU A 58 13.03 -6.25 -10.49
CA LEU A 58 12.64 -7.58 -10.05
C LEU A 58 12.08 -8.35 -11.25
N SER A 59 12.51 -9.59 -11.43
CA SER A 59 12.03 -10.43 -12.50
C SER A 59 11.86 -11.88 -12.02
N SER A 60 10.80 -12.52 -12.47
CA SER A 60 10.60 -13.96 -12.37
C SER A 60 11.01 -14.73 -13.65
N GLU A 61 11.25 -14.02 -14.75
CA GLU A 61 11.56 -14.59 -16.06
C GLU A 61 13.05 -14.49 -16.39
N VAL A 62 13.62 -13.29 -16.25
CA VAL A 62 15.05 -13.05 -16.47
C VAL A 62 15.79 -13.27 -15.15
N LEU A 63 16.67 -14.28 -15.10
CA LEU A 63 17.42 -14.65 -13.89
C LEU A 63 18.90 -14.27 -13.99
N ASP A 64 19.36 -13.77 -15.14
CA ASP A 64 20.73 -13.32 -15.31
C ASP A 64 20.97 -11.97 -14.64
N ALA A 65 21.91 -11.96 -13.69
CA ALA A 65 22.18 -10.78 -12.86
C ALA A 65 22.71 -9.59 -13.68
N ASP A 66 23.54 -9.84 -14.69
CA ASP A 66 24.14 -8.77 -15.50
C ASP A 66 23.08 -8.10 -16.38
N SER A 67 22.19 -8.88 -16.94
CA SER A 67 21.01 -8.38 -17.68
C SER A 67 20.10 -7.54 -16.81
N LEU A 68 19.81 -7.99 -15.58
CA LEU A 68 18.98 -7.24 -14.62
C LEU A 68 19.63 -5.91 -14.20
N VAL A 69 20.95 -5.91 -13.96
CA VAL A 69 21.71 -4.69 -13.64
C VAL A 69 21.69 -3.72 -14.82
N LYS A 70 21.83 -4.22 -16.05
CA LYS A 70 21.73 -3.40 -17.25
C LYS A 70 20.34 -2.75 -17.35
N MET A 71 19.28 -3.54 -17.24
CA MET A 71 17.90 -3.05 -17.23
C MET A 71 17.66 -1.98 -16.14
N ALA A 72 18.19 -2.18 -14.93
CA ALA A 72 18.06 -1.22 -13.84
C ALA A 72 18.78 0.11 -14.13
N ARG A 73 19.92 0.06 -14.83
CA ARG A 73 20.66 1.27 -15.23
C ARG A 73 20.02 2.04 -16.38
N GLU A 74 19.36 1.32 -17.27
CA GLU A 74 18.67 1.90 -18.45
C GLU A 74 17.26 2.40 -18.07
N ALA A 75 16.71 1.98 -16.94
CA ALA A 75 15.40 2.38 -16.50
C ALA A 75 15.34 3.89 -16.21
N PRO A 76 14.23 4.57 -16.55
CA PRO A 76 14.10 6.01 -16.36
C PRO A 76 14.24 6.39 -14.88
N PRO A 77 14.96 7.49 -14.58
CA PRO A 77 15.12 7.95 -13.21
C PRO A 77 13.77 8.41 -12.62
N LEU A 78 13.67 8.38 -11.29
CA LEU A 78 12.49 8.88 -10.58
C LEU A 78 12.33 10.39 -10.72
N VAL A 79 13.46 11.11 -10.78
CA VAL A 79 13.49 12.58 -10.90
C VAL A 79 12.96 13.01 -12.27
N GLY A 80 11.97 13.91 -12.25
CA GLY A 80 11.35 14.44 -13.48
C GLY A 80 10.12 13.65 -13.96
N ARG A 81 9.74 12.56 -13.28
CA ARG A 81 8.47 11.86 -13.55
C ARG A 81 7.32 12.45 -12.75
N ASP A 82 6.19 12.63 -13.40
CA ASP A 82 4.93 12.97 -12.73
C ASP A 82 4.21 11.68 -12.27
N LEU A 83 4.61 11.17 -11.11
CA LEU A 83 3.98 9.99 -10.52
C LEU A 83 2.63 10.31 -9.85
N VAL A 84 2.38 11.58 -9.54
CA VAL A 84 1.11 12.00 -8.95
C VAL A 84 0.00 11.84 -9.98
N GLY A 85 0.24 12.24 -11.23
CA GLY A 85 -0.71 12.06 -12.33
C GLY A 85 -1.08 10.59 -12.58
N GLU A 86 -0.16 9.64 -12.30
CA GLU A 86 -0.41 8.20 -12.47
C GLU A 86 -1.37 7.62 -11.40
N VAL A 87 -1.48 8.26 -10.22
CA VAL A 87 -2.25 7.75 -9.08
C VAL A 87 -3.46 8.61 -8.71
N MET A 88 -3.60 9.78 -9.31
CA MET A 88 -4.78 10.63 -9.13
C MET A 88 -6.00 10.04 -9.83
N PRO A 89 -7.21 10.18 -9.27
CA PRO A 89 -8.44 9.85 -9.97
C PRO A 89 -8.64 10.80 -11.17
N GLU A 90 -9.05 10.24 -12.30
CA GLU A 90 -9.33 11.03 -13.52
C GLU A 90 -10.57 11.92 -13.37
N HIS A 91 -11.51 11.52 -12.49
CA HIS A 91 -12.78 12.20 -12.33
C HIS A 91 -13.16 12.35 -10.85
N ALA A 92 -13.86 13.45 -10.54
CA ALA A 92 -14.45 13.64 -9.23
C ALA A 92 -15.51 12.54 -8.96
N SER A 93 -15.47 11.97 -7.77
CA SER A 93 -16.40 10.94 -7.33
C SER A 93 -17.00 11.26 -5.97
N HIS A 94 -18.13 10.64 -5.65
CA HIS A 94 -18.72 10.71 -4.33
C HIS A 94 -18.29 9.48 -3.53
N TRP A 95 -17.65 9.73 -2.37
CA TRP A 95 -17.30 8.67 -1.45
C TRP A 95 -18.49 8.34 -0.57
N THR A 96 -18.96 7.10 -0.62
CA THR A 96 -20.09 6.60 0.17
C THR A 96 -19.71 5.45 1.10
N GLU A 97 -18.49 4.94 0.99
CA GLU A 97 -18.01 3.86 1.84
C GLU A 97 -17.81 4.37 3.27
N ALA A 98 -18.28 3.59 4.22
CA ALA A 98 -18.10 3.82 5.64
C ALA A 98 -17.14 2.78 6.22
N LEU A 99 -16.64 3.06 7.43
CA LEU A 99 -15.87 2.07 8.18
C LEU A 99 -16.72 0.82 8.43
N ASP A 100 -16.08 -0.34 8.44
CA ASP A 100 -16.72 -1.59 8.80
C ASP A 100 -17.40 -1.53 10.16
N ALA A 101 -18.42 -2.36 10.36
CA ALA A 101 -19.25 -2.35 11.57
C ALA A 101 -18.45 -2.48 12.88
N TRP A 102 -17.32 -3.19 12.86
CA TRP A 102 -16.42 -3.33 14.01
C TRP A 102 -15.59 -2.07 14.30
N ALA A 103 -15.35 -1.23 13.30
CA ALA A 103 -14.59 0.01 13.44
C ALA A 103 -15.52 1.22 13.68
N THR A 104 -16.84 1.04 13.53
CA THR A 104 -17.83 2.08 13.81
C THR A 104 -18.04 2.13 15.32
N PRO A 105 -17.78 3.28 16.01
CA PRO A 105 -18.06 3.40 17.42
C PRO A 105 -19.54 3.06 17.69
N THR A 106 -19.78 2.07 18.52
CA THR A 106 -21.14 1.74 18.96
C THR A 106 -21.74 2.99 19.58
N GLN A 107 -22.83 3.49 19.05
CA GLN A 107 -23.50 4.72 19.53
C GLN A 107 -24.19 4.56 20.90
N GLN A 108 -23.99 3.45 21.58
CA GLN A 108 -24.53 3.27 22.94
C GLN A 108 -23.49 3.81 23.94
N PRO A 109 -23.85 4.84 24.70
CA PRO A 109 -23.01 5.30 25.80
C PRO A 109 -22.98 4.18 26.85
N THR A 110 -21.85 3.49 26.93
CA THR A 110 -21.55 2.63 28.07
C THR A 110 -21.33 3.56 29.27
N GLU A 111 -22.15 3.47 30.30
CA GLU A 111 -21.90 4.12 31.59
C GLU A 111 -20.47 3.75 32.03
N GLY A 112 -19.58 4.76 32.08
CA GLY A 112 -18.17 4.57 32.42
C GLY A 112 -17.19 4.57 31.24
N GLY A 113 -17.62 4.79 29.99
CA GLY A 113 -16.73 4.90 28.83
C GLY A 113 -15.83 6.15 28.88
N ILE A 114 -14.56 5.99 28.52
CA ILE A 114 -13.53 7.03 28.49
C ILE A 114 -13.82 8.09 27.40
N PHE A 115 -14.72 7.79 26.47
CA PHE A 115 -15.07 8.70 25.39
C PHE A 115 -16.43 9.37 25.69
N PRO A 116 -16.52 10.69 25.58
CA PRO A 116 -17.77 11.40 25.77
C PRO A 116 -18.80 10.92 24.73
N ALA A 117 -20.03 10.66 25.19
CA ALA A 117 -21.15 10.40 24.30
C ALA A 117 -21.27 11.58 23.31
N VAL A 118 -21.28 11.28 22.02
CA VAL A 118 -21.52 12.31 20.99
C VAL A 118 -23.00 12.66 21.03
N PRO A 119 -23.38 13.86 21.48
CA PRO A 119 -24.78 14.22 21.61
C PRO A 119 -25.41 14.38 20.22
N GLY A 120 -26.51 13.69 20.00
CA GLY A 120 -27.51 14.03 18.98
C GLY A 120 -27.04 13.98 17.53
N SER A 121 -27.92 13.64 16.63
CA SER A 121 -27.74 13.46 15.19
C SER A 121 -26.59 14.31 14.63
N LEU A 122 -25.46 13.67 14.28
CA LEU A 122 -24.40 14.31 13.52
C LEU A 122 -25.02 14.81 12.21
N ALA A 123 -25.24 16.12 12.12
CA ALA A 123 -25.62 16.73 10.86
C ALA A 123 -24.59 16.26 9.81
N ARG A 124 -25.05 15.61 8.75
CA ARG A 124 -24.19 15.16 7.67
C ARG A 124 -23.45 16.35 7.10
N ARG A 125 -22.16 16.42 7.36
CA ARG A 125 -21.31 17.47 6.82
C ARG A 125 -20.84 17.05 5.46
N LYS A 126 -20.83 17.98 4.50
CA LYS A 126 -20.16 17.77 3.23
C LYS A 126 -18.67 18.04 3.41
N VAL A 127 -17.85 17.08 3.04
CA VAL A 127 -16.40 17.21 3.04
C VAL A 127 -15.95 17.10 1.60
N VAL A 128 -15.07 18.00 1.17
CA VAL A 128 -14.41 17.93 -0.14
C VAL A 128 -12.96 17.54 0.12
N ALA A 129 -12.52 16.44 -0.48
CA ALA A 129 -11.14 16.00 -0.44
C ALA A 129 -10.49 16.23 -1.79
N LEU A 130 -9.29 16.81 -1.78
CA LEU A 130 -8.43 16.88 -2.97
C LEU A 130 -7.55 15.64 -2.94
N ASP A 131 -7.74 14.76 -3.93
CA ASP A 131 -7.04 13.49 -4.01
C ASP A 131 -5.81 13.59 -4.90
N TYR A 132 -4.64 13.42 -4.29
CA TYR A 132 -3.33 13.35 -4.96
C TYR A 132 -2.72 11.95 -4.84
N GLY A 133 -3.53 10.91 -4.83
CA GLY A 133 -3.13 9.55 -4.63
C GLY A 133 -3.46 9.04 -3.22
N MET A 134 -4.73 9.14 -2.85
CA MET A 134 -5.24 8.69 -1.55
C MET A 134 -5.15 7.17 -1.42
N LYS A 135 -4.84 6.71 -0.23
CA LYS A 135 -4.92 5.30 0.12
C LYS A 135 -6.38 4.91 0.43
N TRP A 136 -6.88 3.94 -0.32
CA TRP A 136 -8.25 3.42 -0.21
C TRP A 136 -8.31 2.36 0.90
N ASN A 137 -8.50 2.74 2.14
CA ASN A 137 -8.92 1.83 3.23
C ASN A 137 -9.11 2.58 4.56
#